data_fff1a2bbef22215f15858822221d035b
#
_entry.id   fff1a2bbef22215f15858822221d035b
#
_cell.length_a   1.000
_cell.length_b   1.000
_cell.length_c   1.000
_cell.angle_alpha   90.00
_cell.angle_beta   90.00
_cell.angle_gamma   90.00
#
_symmetry.space_group_name_H-M   'P 1'
#
loop_
_entity.id
_entity.type
_entity.pdbx_description
1 polymer ?
#
loop_
_entity_poly.entity_id
_entity_poly.type
_entity_poly.pdbx_seq_one_letter_code
_entity_poly.pdbx_strand_id
1 'polypeptide(L)'
;VDVVLANLEDAIPADAKAAARAGAVELGRSVDFAALGTGFWVRINALNSPWHLDDMLELVGAIGDRLDVIMAPKIEGPWDIHYLDQLLAQLEARHGVARPISLHAILETAEGVARVEAIAGASPRMQGISLGPGDLAADRRMKTTRVGGGHPFYRVLEDPGADGAPRASAQQDLWHYTFARMVDACVAHGIKPFYGPFGDIADLEACEQQFRNAFLLGCAGAWTLHPSQVAVAKRVFSPDPAEVAFARRILEAMPDGSGVAMLDGKMQDDATWKQAKVMVDAARQIAARDPDLAAAYGL
;
A
#
# COMPACT_ATOMS: atom_id res chain seq x y z
N VAL A 1 4.08 -11.00 9.18
CA VAL A 1 3.50 -10.11 8.15
C VAL A 1 2.08 -9.74 8.56
N ASP A 2 1.64 -8.54 8.15
CA ASP A 2 0.29 -8.05 8.49
C ASP A 2 -0.78 -8.62 7.55
N VAL A 3 -0.37 -8.97 6.32
CA VAL A 3 -1.24 -9.51 5.29
C VAL A 3 -0.54 -10.63 4.53
N VAL A 4 -1.28 -11.72 4.26
CA VAL A 4 -0.93 -12.72 3.25
C VAL A 4 -1.84 -12.47 2.04
N LEU A 5 -1.22 -12.25 0.88
CA LEU A 5 -1.91 -11.98 -0.37
C LEU A 5 -1.78 -13.20 -1.31
N ALA A 6 -2.86 -13.95 -1.49
CA ALA A 6 -2.95 -14.94 -2.55
C ALA A 6 -3.16 -14.25 -3.91
N ASN A 7 -2.59 -14.82 -4.96
CA ASN A 7 -2.63 -14.22 -6.30
C ASN A 7 -3.24 -15.17 -7.33
N LEU A 8 -4.27 -14.69 -8.04
CA LEU A 8 -4.92 -15.41 -9.15
C LEU A 8 -4.64 -14.78 -10.52
N GLU A 9 -3.99 -13.60 -10.52
CA GLU A 9 -3.83 -12.76 -11.70
C GLU A 9 -2.52 -13.07 -12.46
N ASP A 10 -1.86 -12.12 -13.07
CA ASP A 10 -0.81 -12.23 -14.12
C ASP A 10 0.27 -13.30 -13.89
N ALA A 11 0.68 -13.54 -12.64
CA ALA A 11 1.67 -14.58 -12.33
C ALA A 11 1.17 -16.02 -12.53
N ILE A 12 -0.13 -16.20 -12.77
CA ILE A 12 -0.76 -17.51 -12.93
C ILE A 12 -1.13 -17.72 -14.41
N PRO A 13 -0.59 -18.74 -15.08
CA PRO A 13 -0.95 -19.04 -16.47
C PRO A 13 -2.42 -19.46 -16.60
N ALA A 14 -2.98 -19.31 -17.80
CA ALA A 14 -4.40 -19.50 -18.08
C ALA A 14 -4.93 -20.90 -17.69
N ASP A 15 -4.15 -21.93 -17.94
CA ASP A 15 -4.47 -23.32 -17.63
C ASP A 15 -4.36 -23.66 -16.14
N ALA A 16 -3.71 -22.83 -15.35
CA ALA A 16 -3.56 -23.00 -13.91
C ALA A 16 -4.53 -22.15 -13.07
N LYS A 17 -5.36 -21.29 -13.68
CA LYS A 17 -6.26 -20.36 -12.98
C LYS A 17 -7.21 -21.08 -12.01
N ALA A 18 -7.86 -22.17 -12.45
CA ALA A 18 -8.77 -22.94 -11.60
C ALA A 18 -8.03 -23.60 -10.41
N ALA A 19 -6.83 -24.13 -10.65
CA ALA A 19 -6.02 -24.72 -9.58
C ALA A 19 -5.54 -23.68 -8.57
N ALA A 20 -5.12 -22.49 -9.02
CA ALA A 20 -4.72 -21.39 -8.16
C ALA A 20 -5.88 -20.91 -7.27
N ARG A 21 -7.10 -20.81 -7.85
CA ARG A 21 -8.31 -20.45 -7.10
C ARG A 21 -8.64 -21.49 -6.04
N ALA A 22 -8.62 -22.78 -6.39
CA ALA A 22 -8.81 -23.87 -5.44
C ALA A 22 -7.76 -23.83 -4.31
N GLY A 23 -6.50 -23.52 -4.63
CA GLY A 23 -5.43 -23.34 -3.66
C GLY A 23 -5.67 -22.15 -2.72
N ALA A 24 -6.17 -21.02 -3.21
CA ALA A 24 -6.53 -19.89 -2.38
C ALA A 24 -7.71 -20.23 -1.42
N VAL A 25 -8.71 -20.95 -1.91
CA VAL A 25 -9.81 -21.45 -1.07
C VAL A 25 -9.31 -22.40 0.00
N GLU A 26 -8.45 -23.36 -0.35
CA GLU A 26 -7.89 -24.31 0.62
C GLU A 26 -7.03 -23.59 1.67
N LEU A 27 -6.21 -22.62 1.27
CA LEU A 27 -5.43 -21.82 2.19
C LEU A 27 -6.33 -21.06 3.18
N GLY A 28 -7.40 -20.41 2.70
CA GLY A 28 -8.34 -19.69 3.55
C GLY A 28 -9.15 -20.60 4.48
N ARG A 29 -9.32 -21.90 4.15
CA ARG A 29 -9.98 -22.88 5.01
C ARG A 29 -9.05 -23.48 6.06
N SER A 30 -7.82 -23.78 5.66
CA SER A 30 -6.86 -24.53 6.50
C SER A 30 -6.11 -23.66 7.50
N VAL A 31 -5.93 -22.34 7.21
CA VAL A 31 -5.21 -21.42 8.09
C VAL A 31 -6.17 -20.47 8.79
N ASP A 32 -6.06 -20.38 10.11
CA ASP A 32 -6.77 -19.36 10.89
C ASP A 32 -5.96 -18.06 10.94
N PHE A 33 -6.07 -17.27 9.90
CA PHE A 33 -5.35 -15.98 9.78
C PHE A 33 -5.77 -14.99 10.87
N ALA A 34 -7.02 -15.02 11.32
CA ALA A 34 -7.51 -14.17 12.40
C ALA A 34 -6.79 -14.48 13.73
N ALA A 35 -6.61 -15.76 14.06
CA ALA A 35 -5.86 -16.18 15.24
C ALA A 35 -4.37 -15.78 15.18
N LEU A 36 -3.82 -15.66 13.96
CA LEU A 36 -2.46 -15.19 13.73
C LEU A 36 -2.34 -13.65 13.72
N GLY A 37 -3.44 -12.93 13.83
CA GLY A 37 -3.46 -11.48 13.69
C GLY A 37 -3.05 -10.99 12.29
N THR A 38 -3.19 -11.83 11.26
CA THR A 38 -2.80 -11.59 9.88
C THR A 38 -4.04 -11.49 8.99
N GLY A 39 -4.12 -10.51 8.12
CA GLY A 39 -5.19 -10.41 7.14
C GLY A 39 -4.99 -11.39 5.97
N PHE A 40 -6.08 -11.99 5.48
CA PHE A 40 -6.07 -12.81 4.28
C PHE A 40 -6.72 -12.08 3.12
N TRP A 41 -5.93 -11.76 2.10
CA TRP A 41 -6.35 -11.04 0.90
C TRP A 41 -6.17 -11.91 -0.33
N VAL A 42 -6.97 -11.67 -1.35
CA VAL A 42 -6.84 -12.35 -2.64
C VAL A 42 -6.87 -11.33 -3.77
N ARG A 43 -5.80 -11.33 -4.60
CA ARG A 43 -5.79 -10.61 -5.87
C ARG A 43 -6.50 -11.48 -6.92
N ILE A 44 -7.66 -11.00 -7.37
CA ILE A 44 -8.49 -11.64 -8.38
C ILE A 44 -8.00 -11.33 -9.79
N ASN A 45 -8.53 -12.02 -10.78
CA ASN A 45 -8.31 -11.67 -12.17
C ASN A 45 -9.02 -10.35 -12.54
N ALA A 46 -8.51 -9.65 -13.56
CA ALA A 46 -9.08 -8.39 -14.04
C ALA A 46 -10.56 -8.54 -14.42
N LEU A 47 -11.34 -7.48 -14.24
CA LEU A 47 -12.81 -7.50 -14.42
C LEU A 47 -13.24 -7.91 -15.82
N ASN A 48 -12.45 -7.60 -16.83
CA ASN A 48 -12.68 -7.94 -18.24
C ASN A 48 -12.13 -9.31 -18.63
N SER A 49 -11.60 -10.09 -17.68
CA SER A 49 -11.09 -11.44 -17.94
C SER A 49 -12.21 -12.49 -17.89
N PRO A 50 -12.06 -13.64 -18.57
CA PRO A 50 -13.04 -14.72 -18.50
C PRO A 50 -13.06 -15.43 -17.12
N TRP A 51 -12.12 -15.18 -16.24
CA TRP A 51 -11.98 -15.85 -14.93
C TRP A 51 -12.55 -15.07 -13.75
N HIS A 52 -12.78 -13.77 -13.93
CA HIS A 52 -13.17 -12.87 -12.84
C HIS A 52 -14.43 -13.34 -12.11
N LEU A 53 -15.49 -13.68 -12.85
CA LEU A 53 -16.76 -14.06 -12.23
C LEU A 53 -16.62 -15.34 -11.41
N ASP A 54 -15.88 -16.35 -11.92
CA ASP A 54 -15.60 -17.57 -11.19
C ASP A 54 -14.79 -17.31 -9.92
N ASP A 55 -13.79 -16.40 -9.99
CA ASP A 55 -13.04 -16.00 -8.81
C ASP A 55 -13.96 -15.48 -7.70
N MET A 56 -14.87 -14.56 -8.05
CA MET A 56 -15.79 -13.98 -7.09
C MET A 56 -16.76 -15.00 -6.50
N LEU A 57 -17.36 -15.85 -7.36
CA LEU A 57 -18.32 -16.87 -6.94
C LEU A 57 -17.68 -17.89 -5.99
N GLU A 58 -16.52 -18.42 -6.35
CA GLU A 58 -15.88 -19.48 -5.58
C GLU A 58 -15.25 -18.98 -4.30
N LEU A 59 -14.55 -17.82 -4.32
CA LEU A 59 -13.92 -17.26 -3.13
C LEU A 59 -14.97 -16.86 -2.08
N VAL A 60 -15.97 -16.07 -2.47
CA VAL A 60 -16.98 -15.60 -1.52
C VAL A 60 -17.83 -16.75 -1.01
N GLY A 61 -18.23 -17.68 -1.91
CA GLY A 61 -19.03 -18.84 -1.53
C GLY A 61 -18.32 -19.83 -0.62
N ALA A 62 -17.00 -19.97 -0.74
CA ALA A 62 -16.25 -20.98 -0.01
C ALA A 62 -15.58 -20.48 1.28
N ILE A 63 -15.15 -19.21 1.30
CA ILE A 63 -14.32 -18.62 2.37
C ILE A 63 -14.69 -17.16 2.72
N GLY A 64 -15.87 -16.67 2.32
CA GLY A 64 -16.25 -15.27 2.49
C GLY A 64 -16.08 -14.72 3.91
N ASP A 65 -16.42 -15.49 4.95
CA ASP A 65 -16.25 -15.09 6.35
C ASP A 65 -14.79 -15.01 6.84
N ARG A 66 -13.85 -15.57 6.05
CA ARG A 66 -12.42 -15.60 6.34
C ARG A 66 -11.59 -14.71 5.43
N LEU A 67 -12.23 -14.15 4.39
CA LEU A 67 -11.61 -13.27 3.42
C LEU A 67 -11.77 -11.83 3.86
N ASP A 68 -10.67 -11.13 4.10
CA ASP A 68 -10.71 -9.75 4.54
C ASP A 68 -10.88 -8.78 3.37
N VAL A 69 -10.14 -9.00 2.28
CA VAL A 69 -10.07 -8.07 1.16
C VAL A 69 -9.99 -8.80 -0.17
N ILE A 70 -10.79 -8.35 -1.11
CA ILE A 70 -10.59 -8.58 -2.55
C ILE A 70 -9.72 -7.47 -3.10
N MET A 71 -8.57 -7.83 -3.65
CA MET A 71 -7.68 -6.91 -4.34
C MET A 71 -7.95 -6.99 -5.85
N ALA A 72 -8.43 -5.88 -6.40
CA ALA A 72 -8.88 -5.79 -7.78
C ALA A 72 -7.82 -5.10 -8.65
N PRO A 73 -7.26 -5.80 -9.67
CA PRO A 73 -6.28 -5.23 -10.58
C PRO A 73 -6.96 -4.40 -11.68
N LYS A 74 -6.17 -3.55 -12.34
CA LYS A 74 -6.53 -2.82 -13.56
C LYS A 74 -7.82 -1.99 -13.43
N ILE A 75 -8.00 -1.36 -12.27
CA ILE A 75 -9.14 -0.47 -12.01
C ILE A 75 -8.96 0.83 -12.76
N GLU A 76 -9.94 1.19 -13.58
CA GLU A 76 -9.90 2.36 -14.46
C GLU A 76 -10.84 3.50 -14.04
N GLY A 77 -11.83 3.18 -13.19
CA GLY A 77 -12.77 4.19 -12.75
C GLY A 77 -13.68 3.75 -11.59
N PRO A 78 -14.52 4.68 -11.08
CA PRO A 78 -15.44 4.39 -10.00
C PRO A 78 -16.49 3.32 -10.36
N TRP A 79 -16.82 3.16 -11.63
CA TRP A 79 -17.76 2.14 -12.11
C TRP A 79 -17.27 0.71 -11.86
N ASP A 80 -15.96 0.46 -11.90
CA ASP A 80 -15.38 -0.84 -11.61
C ASP A 80 -15.59 -1.18 -10.12
N ILE A 81 -15.38 -0.21 -9.25
CA ILE A 81 -15.61 -0.35 -7.81
C ILE A 81 -17.10 -0.52 -7.51
N HIS A 82 -17.98 0.25 -8.17
CA HIS A 82 -19.43 0.09 -8.01
C HIS A 82 -19.90 -1.31 -8.42
N TYR A 83 -19.38 -1.84 -9.54
CA TYR A 83 -19.68 -3.20 -9.96
C TYR A 83 -19.25 -4.22 -8.92
N LEU A 84 -18.01 -4.13 -8.42
CA LEU A 84 -17.50 -5.04 -7.38
C LEU A 84 -18.29 -4.95 -6.08
N ASP A 85 -18.65 -3.75 -5.65
CA ASP A 85 -19.45 -3.52 -4.44
C ASP A 85 -20.81 -4.21 -4.55
N GLN A 86 -21.53 -4.01 -5.66
CA GLN A 86 -22.83 -4.64 -5.88
C GLN A 86 -22.72 -6.17 -6.02
N LEU A 87 -21.71 -6.68 -6.69
CA LEU A 87 -21.49 -8.11 -6.81
C LEU A 87 -21.18 -8.74 -5.44
N LEU A 88 -20.31 -8.12 -4.65
CA LEU A 88 -20.01 -8.57 -3.29
C LEU A 88 -21.26 -8.56 -2.41
N ALA A 89 -22.07 -7.49 -2.43
CA ALA A 89 -23.29 -7.42 -1.65
C ALA A 89 -24.27 -8.58 -1.98
N GLN A 90 -24.41 -8.93 -3.26
CA GLN A 90 -25.24 -10.05 -3.68
C GLN A 90 -24.67 -11.42 -3.24
N LEU A 91 -23.37 -11.60 -3.38
CA LEU A 91 -22.73 -12.86 -3.00
C LEU A 91 -22.69 -13.05 -1.48
N GLU A 92 -22.41 -12.02 -0.73
CA GLU A 92 -22.45 -12.02 0.74
C GLU A 92 -23.85 -12.38 1.25
N ALA A 93 -24.88 -11.74 0.70
CA ALA A 93 -26.27 -12.04 1.05
C ALA A 93 -26.64 -13.48 0.69
N ARG A 94 -26.22 -13.97 -0.49
CA ARG A 94 -26.49 -15.34 -0.97
C ARG A 94 -25.85 -16.40 -0.08
N HIS A 95 -24.63 -16.15 0.40
CA HIS A 95 -23.83 -17.12 1.14
C HIS A 95 -23.86 -16.90 2.65
N GLY A 96 -24.57 -15.87 3.13
CA GLY A 96 -24.71 -15.56 4.56
C GLY A 96 -23.41 -15.06 5.19
N VAL A 97 -22.56 -14.37 4.43
CA VAL A 97 -21.30 -13.79 4.93
C VAL A 97 -21.63 -12.69 5.93
N ALA A 98 -21.15 -12.84 7.17
CA ALA A 98 -21.54 -11.97 8.28
C ALA A 98 -20.88 -10.60 8.26
N ARG A 99 -19.68 -10.51 7.70
CA ARG A 99 -18.86 -9.28 7.67
C ARG A 99 -18.60 -8.87 6.21
N PRO A 100 -18.88 -7.60 5.83
CA PRO A 100 -18.59 -7.13 4.50
C PRO A 100 -17.09 -7.32 4.14
N ILE A 101 -16.82 -7.90 2.97
CA ILE A 101 -15.48 -8.03 2.41
C ILE A 101 -15.06 -6.65 1.87
N SER A 102 -13.86 -6.20 2.23
CA SER A 102 -13.32 -4.93 1.77
C SER A 102 -12.74 -5.01 0.36
N LEU A 103 -12.61 -3.87 -0.30
CA LEU A 103 -12.02 -3.72 -1.61
C LEU A 103 -10.68 -2.98 -1.53
N HIS A 104 -9.72 -3.44 -2.32
CA HIS A 104 -8.45 -2.77 -2.53
C HIS A 104 -8.19 -2.66 -4.05
N ALA A 105 -7.99 -1.44 -4.54
CA ALA A 105 -7.73 -1.22 -5.96
C ALA A 105 -6.23 -1.24 -6.26
N ILE A 106 -5.84 -1.80 -7.42
CA ILE A 106 -4.51 -1.61 -7.97
C ILE A 106 -4.57 -0.55 -9.06
N LEU A 107 -3.78 0.50 -8.87
CA LEU A 107 -3.64 1.62 -9.79
C LEU A 107 -2.51 1.30 -10.78
N GLU A 108 -2.86 0.78 -11.93
CA GLU A 108 -1.88 0.24 -12.88
C GLU A 108 -2.22 0.52 -14.35
N THR A 109 -3.17 1.44 -14.58
CA THR A 109 -3.46 2.01 -15.90
C THR A 109 -3.40 3.53 -15.84
N ALA A 110 -3.10 4.17 -16.98
CA ALA A 110 -3.10 5.63 -17.08
C ALA A 110 -4.48 6.22 -16.79
N GLU A 111 -5.54 5.49 -17.21
CA GLU A 111 -6.94 5.85 -16.99
C GLU A 111 -7.29 5.79 -15.49
N GLY A 112 -6.87 4.73 -14.79
CA GLY A 112 -7.04 4.62 -13.35
C GLY A 112 -6.32 5.75 -12.59
N VAL A 113 -5.08 6.07 -12.97
CA VAL A 113 -4.35 7.20 -12.39
C VAL A 113 -5.07 8.52 -12.65
N ALA A 114 -5.65 8.69 -13.84
CA ALA A 114 -6.41 9.92 -14.17
C ALA A 114 -7.67 10.11 -13.30
N ARG A 115 -8.21 9.02 -12.71
CA ARG A 115 -9.46 9.01 -11.91
C ARG A 115 -9.27 8.56 -10.48
N VAL A 116 -8.05 8.56 -9.96
CA VAL A 116 -7.74 7.98 -8.64
C VAL A 116 -8.61 8.55 -7.51
N GLU A 117 -8.94 9.84 -7.56
CA GLU A 117 -9.79 10.49 -6.55
C GLU A 117 -11.22 9.91 -6.58
N ALA A 118 -11.78 9.72 -7.78
CA ALA A 118 -13.11 9.11 -7.92
C ALA A 118 -13.12 7.62 -7.54
N ILE A 119 -12.03 6.89 -7.80
CA ILE A 119 -11.87 5.50 -7.39
C ILE A 119 -11.80 5.40 -5.87
N ALA A 120 -11.00 6.26 -5.21
CA ALA A 120 -10.82 6.24 -3.76
C ALA A 120 -12.14 6.42 -3.00
N GLY A 121 -13.04 7.26 -3.51
CA GLY A 121 -14.33 7.54 -2.89
C GLY A 121 -15.51 6.71 -3.40
N ALA A 122 -15.30 5.72 -4.25
CA ALA A 122 -16.37 5.05 -4.98
C ALA A 122 -17.26 4.11 -4.13
N SER A 123 -16.75 3.60 -3.01
CA SER A 123 -17.51 2.68 -2.16
C SER A 123 -17.02 2.73 -0.70
N PRO A 124 -17.90 2.54 0.28
CA PRO A 124 -17.50 2.40 1.69
C PRO A 124 -16.69 1.13 1.96
N ARG A 125 -16.63 0.18 1.01
CA ARG A 125 -15.79 -1.02 1.09
C ARG A 125 -14.32 -0.75 0.78
N MET A 126 -14.00 0.39 0.16
CA MET A 126 -12.61 0.73 -0.15
C MET A 126 -11.79 0.87 1.13
N GLN A 127 -10.74 0.03 1.25
CA GLN A 127 -9.81 0.11 2.37
C GLN A 127 -8.44 0.68 1.95
N GLY A 128 -8.12 0.69 0.66
CA GLY A 128 -6.87 1.24 0.18
C GLY A 128 -6.64 1.08 -1.31
N ILE A 129 -5.53 1.67 -1.76
CA ILE A 129 -5.05 1.61 -3.14
C ILE A 129 -3.55 1.30 -3.12
N SER A 130 -3.12 0.43 -4.04
CA SER A 130 -1.69 0.18 -4.33
C SER A 130 -1.35 0.60 -5.75
N LEU A 131 -0.09 1.00 -5.96
CA LEU A 131 0.43 1.21 -7.31
C LEU A 131 0.93 -0.11 -7.91
N GLY A 132 0.53 -0.42 -9.15
CA GLY A 132 1.06 -1.50 -9.97
C GLY A 132 2.06 -0.95 -11.02
N PRO A 133 3.36 -0.78 -10.67
CA PRO A 133 4.28 -0.02 -11.52
C PRO A 133 4.63 -0.74 -12.83
N GLY A 134 4.54 -2.06 -12.90
CA GLY A 134 4.84 -2.84 -14.10
C GLY A 134 3.83 -2.57 -15.22
N ASP A 135 2.57 -2.85 -14.96
CA ASP A 135 1.47 -2.63 -15.91
C ASP A 135 1.30 -1.15 -16.24
N LEU A 136 1.41 -0.27 -15.24
CA LEU A 136 1.34 1.18 -15.46
C LEU A 136 2.45 1.69 -16.37
N ALA A 137 3.68 1.16 -16.24
CA ALA A 137 4.77 1.52 -17.14
C ALA A 137 4.48 1.11 -18.59
N ALA A 138 3.91 -0.09 -18.77
CA ALA A 138 3.52 -0.60 -20.09
C ALA A 138 2.38 0.24 -20.68
N ASP A 139 1.32 0.51 -19.93
CA ASP A 139 0.17 1.29 -20.37
C ASP A 139 0.55 2.74 -20.71
N ARG A 140 1.41 3.37 -19.92
CA ARG A 140 2.00 4.69 -20.18
C ARG A 140 3.02 4.68 -21.32
N ARG A 141 3.34 3.52 -21.89
CA ARG A 141 4.37 3.36 -22.92
C ARG A 141 5.74 3.91 -22.47
N MET A 142 6.08 3.73 -21.20
CA MET A 142 7.37 4.15 -20.66
C MET A 142 8.51 3.36 -21.29
N LYS A 143 9.67 4.00 -21.40
CA LYS A 143 10.86 3.39 -22.04
C LYS A 143 11.78 2.76 -20.98
N THR A 144 11.21 1.87 -20.18
CA THR A 144 11.89 1.11 -19.12
C THR A 144 11.34 -0.30 -19.02
N THR A 145 12.18 -1.23 -18.61
CA THR A 145 11.78 -2.61 -18.26
C THR A 145 11.82 -2.84 -16.74
N ARG A 146 12.10 -1.80 -15.95
CA ARG A 146 12.14 -1.90 -14.49
C ARG A 146 10.75 -1.89 -13.90
N VAL A 147 10.52 -2.75 -12.93
CA VAL A 147 9.27 -2.82 -12.17
C VAL A 147 9.45 -2.11 -10.83
N GLY A 148 8.97 -0.88 -10.76
CA GLY A 148 9.18 0.00 -9.61
C GLY A 148 10.59 0.59 -9.58
N GLY A 149 10.84 1.40 -8.57
CA GLY A 149 12.14 2.01 -8.33
C GLY A 149 12.54 3.13 -9.29
N GLY A 150 13.70 3.70 -9.03
CA GLY A 150 14.28 4.76 -9.85
C GLY A 150 14.93 4.22 -11.13
N HIS A 151 15.18 5.12 -12.06
CA HIS A 151 15.90 4.80 -13.30
C HIS A 151 17.20 5.60 -13.36
N PRO A 152 18.38 4.98 -13.62
CA PRO A 152 19.69 5.66 -13.56
C PRO A 152 19.82 6.83 -14.53
N PHE A 153 19.05 6.85 -15.61
CA PHE A 153 19.03 7.95 -16.58
C PHE A 153 17.94 9.00 -16.34
N TYR A 154 17.05 8.81 -15.35
CA TYR A 154 16.07 9.81 -14.98
C TYR A 154 16.64 10.69 -13.88
N ARG A 155 17.33 11.76 -14.29
CA ARG A 155 18.17 12.57 -13.43
C ARG A 155 17.93 14.06 -13.63
N VAL A 156 18.20 14.84 -12.59
CA VAL A 156 18.37 16.30 -12.65
C VAL A 156 19.86 16.60 -12.64
N LEU A 157 20.29 17.44 -13.56
CA LEU A 157 21.65 17.97 -13.56
C LEU A 157 21.72 19.19 -12.65
N GLU A 158 22.74 19.27 -11.83
CA GLU A 158 23.06 20.45 -11.07
C GLU A 158 23.64 21.54 -11.96
N ASP A 159 23.69 22.77 -11.48
CA ASP A 159 24.32 23.86 -12.21
C ASP A 159 25.79 23.57 -12.52
N PRO A 160 26.33 24.10 -13.64
CA PRO A 160 27.74 23.93 -13.95
C PRO A 160 28.59 24.47 -12.80
N GLY A 161 29.45 23.60 -12.27
CA GLY A 161 30.49 24.04 -11.34
C GLY A 161 31.47 25.01 -12.01
N ALA A 162 32.24 25.73 -11.22
CA ALA A 162 33.37 26.52 -11.73
C ALA A 162 34.37 25.60 -12.46
N ASP A 163 34.98 26.10 -13.49
CA ASP A 163 36.16 25.50 -14.16
C ASP A 163 35.97 24.20 -14.94
N GLY A 164 34.82 23.98 -15.56
CA GLY A 164 34.61 22.87 -16.51
C GLY A 164 34.59 21.47 -15.88
N ALA A 165 34.38 21.37 -14.57
CA ALA A 165 34.18 20.10 -13.89
C ALA A 165 32.90 19.42 -14.41
N PRO A 166 32.84 18.07 -14.48
CA PRO A 166 31.62 17.36 -14.82
C PRO A 166 30.48 17.78 -13.91
N ARG A 167 29.31 18.07 -14.50
CA ARG A 167 28.12 18.44 -13.73
C ARG A 167 27.69 17.27 -12.86
N ALA A 168 27.49 17.54 -11.58
CA ALA A 168 26.84 16.61 -10.68
C ALA A 168 25.37 16.40 -11.11
N SER A 169 24.79 15.29 -10.72
CA SER A 169 23.40 14.99 -11.03
C SER A 169 22.76 14.13 -9.95
N ALA A 170 21.54 14.43 -9.60
CA ALA A 170 20.72 13.63 -8.68
C ALA A 170 19.72 12.78 -9.46
N GLN A 171 19.52 11.54 -9.02
CA GLN A 171 18.46 10.68 -9.54
C GLN A 171 17.12 11.16 -9.06
N GLN A 172 16.13 11.20 -9.96
CA GLN A 172 14.74 11.47 -9.63
C GLN A 172 13.94 10.17 -9.48
N ASP A 173 12.85 10.25 -8.74
CA ASP A 173 11.86 9.18 -8.62
C ASP A 173 10.84 9.29 -9.77
N LEU A 174 10.80 8.28 -10.64
CA LEU A 174 9.85 8.17 -11.75
C LEU A 174 8.38 8.14 -11.28
N TRP A 175 8.14 7.68 -10.08
CA TRP A 175 6.82 7.37 -9.56
C TRP A 175 6.29 8.42 -8.60
N HIS A 176 7.13 9.40 -8.21
CA HIS A 176 6.83 10.40 -7.20
C HIS A 176 5.46 11.07 -7.41
N TYR A 177 5.21 11.59 -8.61
CA TYR A 177 3.93 12.25 -8.92
C TYR A 177 2.73 11.31 -8.73
N THR A 178 2.85 10.07 -9.22
CA THR A 178 1.75 9.09 -9.11
C THR A 178 1.50 8.69 -7.66
N PHE A 179 2.57 8.49 -6.89
CA PHE A 179 2.45 8.20 -5.46
C PHE A 179 1.84 9.36 -4.69
N ALA A 180 2.34 10.57 -4.86
CA ALA A 180 1.83 11.75 -4.17
C ALA A 180 0.31 11.90 -4.42
N ARG A 181 -0.10 11.81 -5.68
CA ARG A 181 -1.50 11.91 -6.07
C ARG A 181 -2.37 10.79 -5.49
N MET A 182 -1.86 9.56 -5.47
CA MET A 182 -2.54 8.41 -4.87
C MET A 182 -2.68 8.58 -3.35
N VAL A 183 -1.65 9.06 -2.68
CA VAL A 183 -1.67 9.35 -1.23
C VAL A 183 -2.72 10.41 -0.92
N ASP A 184 -2.73 11.52 -1.65
CA ASP A 184 -3.72 12.59 -1.47
C ASP A 184 -5.15 12.07 -1.63
N ALA A 185 -5.41 11.28 -2.67
CA ALA A 185 -6.73 10.67 -2.90
C ALA A 185 -7.13 9.71 -1.77
N CYS A 186 -6.23 8.85 -1.33
CA CYS A 186 -6.49 7.92 -0.24
C CYS A 186 -6.78 8.63 1.07
N VAL A 187 -5.96 9.61 1.44
CA VAL A 187 -6.11 10.37 2.69
C VAL A 187 -7.41 11.17 2.69
N ALA A 188 -7.76 11.82 1.56
CA ALA A 188 -9.00 12.58 1.43
C ALA A 188 -10.26 11.71 1.66
N HIS A 189 -10.20 10.43 1.37
CA HIS A 189 -11.30 9.47 1.55
C HIS A 189 -11.13 8.53 2.76
N GLY A 190 -10.11 8.73 3.59
CA GLY A 190 -9.88 7.95 4.82
C GLY A 190 -9.46 6.49 4.58
N ILE A 191 -8.92 6.18 3.39
CA ILE A 191 -8.40 4.87 3.02
C ILE A 191 -6.87 4.86 2.98
N LYS A 192 -6.24 3.70 2.84
CA LYS A 192 -4.77 3.56 2.99
C LYS A 192 -4.05 3.44 1.65
N PRO A 193 -3.03 4.28 1.39
CA PRO A 193 -2.13 4.10 0.25
C PRO A 193 -1.04 3.08 0.59
N PHE A 194 -0.67 2.23 -0.40
CA PHE A 194 0.41 1.26 -0.28
C PHE A 194 1.39 1.37 -1.44
N TYR A 195 2.67 1.20 -1.15
CA TYR A 195 3.66 1.00 -2.19
C TYR A 195 3.41 -0.33 -2.91
N GLY A 196 3.52 -0.33 -4.24
CA GLY A 196 3.46 -1.53 -5.06
C GLY A 196 4.72 -2.40 -4.93
N PRO A 197 4.84 -3.45 -5.75
CA PRO A 197 5.99 -4.34 -5.70
C PRO A 197 7.27 -3.65 -6.19
N PHE A 198 8.40 -3.98 -5.54
CA PHE A 198 9.75 -3.68 -6.01
C PHE A 198 10.33 -4.93 -6.68
N GLY A 199 10.56 -4.88 -7.99
CA GLY A 199 10.84 -6.07 -8.80
C GLY A 199 12.25 -6.62 -8.69
N ASP A 200 13.26 -5.80 -8.36
CA ASP A 200 14.64 -6.27 -8.20
C ASP A 200 14.87 -6.83 -6.81
N ILE A 201 14.61 -8.14 -6.66
CA ILE A 201 14.70 -8.85 -5.38
C ILE A 201 16.12 -8.84 -4.81
N ALA A 202 17.13 -8.74 -5.65
CA ALA A 202 18.54 -8.77 -5.24
C ALA A 202 19.01 -7.41 -4.69
N ASP A 203 18.42 -6.31 -5.15
CA ASP A 203 18.79 -4.94 -4.77
C ASP A 203 17.96 -4.48 -3.55
N LEU A 204 18.35 -4.96 -2.36
CA LEU A 204 17.67 -4.59 -1.12
C LEU A 204 17.92 -3.13 -0.71
N GLU A 205 19.01 -2.52 -1.14
CA GLU A 205 19.30 -1.11 -0.87
C GLU A 205 18.34 -0.20 -1.64
N ALA A 206 18.15 -0.43 -2.93
CA ALA A 206 17.17 0.30 -3.71
C ALA A 206 15.73 0.01 -3.25
N CYS A 207 15.43 -1.22 -2.83
CA CYS A 207 14.15 -1.57 -2.23
C CYS A 207 13.88 -0.74 -0.96
N GLU A 208 14.86 -0.64 -0.06
CA GLU A 208 14.75 0.17 1.16
C GLU A 208 14.54 1.64 0.82
N GLN A 209 15.30 2.18 -0.13
CA GLN A 209 15.17 3.58 -0.54
C GLN A 209 13.76 3.88 -1.08
N GLN A 210 13.22 3.00 -1.91
CA GLN A 210 11.87 3.19 -2.46
C GLN A 210 10.78 3.06 -1.39
N PHE A 211 10.91 2.10 -0.48
CA PHE A 211 9.97 1.97 0.65
C PHE A 211 10.03 3.20 1.56
N ARG A 212 11.24 3.75 1.79
CA ARG A 212 11.42 4.96 2.61
C ARG A 212 10.79 6.19 1.94
N ASN A 213 10.95 6.35 0.63
CA ASN A 213 10.27 7.41 -0.11
C ASN A 213 8.75 7.30 0.02
N ALA A 214 8.20 6.09 -0.11
CA ALA A 214 6.78 5.84 0.04
C ALA A 214 6.28 6.10 1.48
N PHE A 215 7.03 5.66 2.48
CA PHE A 215 6.72 5.93 3.90
C PHE A 215 6.66 7.44 4.18
N LEU A 216 7.66 8.19 3.72
CA LEU A 216 7.72 9.65 3.92
C LEU A 216 6.60 10.39 3.18
N LEU A 217 6.13 9.87 2.05
CA LEU A 217 4.97 10.40 1.34
C LEU A 217 3.62 10.07 2.01
N GLY A 218 3.60 9.15 2.99
CA GLY A 218 2.39 8.79 3.72
C GLY A 218 1.81 7.41 3.42
N CYS A 219 2.53 6.55 2.68
CA CYS A 219 2.10 5.17 2.49
C CYS A 219 2.09 4.39 3.80
N ALA A 220 1.07 3.56 3.98
CA ALA A 220 0.88 2.76 5.20
C ALA A 220 1.69 1.45 5.21
N GLY A 221 2.18 1.01 4.06
CA GLY A 221 2.90 -0.24 3.89
C GLY A 221 3.33 -0.48 2.45
N ALA A 222 3.86 -1.68 2.18
CA ALA A 222 4.33 -2.08 0.87
C ALA A 222 4.05 -3.56 0.59
N TRP A 223 3.97 -3.92 -0.69
CA TRP A 223 4.02 -5.31 -1.12
C TRP A 223 5.46 -5.81 -1.09
N THR A 224 5.62 -7.05 -0.66
CA THR A 224 6.90 -7.76 -0.73
C THR A 224 6.74 -8.97 -1.64
N LEU A 225 7.63 -9.10 -2.64
CA LEU A 225 7.64 -10.22 -3.57
C LEU A 225 8.48 -11.40 -3.07
N HIS A 226 9.36 -11.15 -2.11
CA HIS A 226 10.28 -12.15 -1.56
C HIS A 226 10.45 -11.96 -0.06
N PRO A 227 10.66 -13.05 0.72
CA PRO A 227 10.86 -12.96 2.17
C PRO A 227 11.97 -11.99 2.61
N SER A 228 13.05 -11.81 1.83
CA SER A 228 14.10 -10.84 2.14
C SER A 228 13.62 -9.39 2.20
N GLN A 229 12.60 -9.04 1.42
CA GLN A 229 12.01 -7.70 1.42
C GLN A 229 11.11 -7.45 2.64
N VAL A 230 10.62 -8.51 3.30
CA VAL A 230 9.75 -8.37 4.49
C VAL A 230 10.48 -7.66 5.62
N ALA A 231 11.75 -8.04 5.88
CA ALA A 231 12.56 -7.40 6.92
C ALA A 231 12.81 -5.91 6.60
N VAL A 232 13.04 -5.59 5.32
CA VAL A 232 13.20 -4.20 4.86
C VAL A 232 11.91 -3.41 5.08
N ALA A 233 10.77 -3.96 4.66
CA ALA A 233 9.47 -3.31 4.83
C ALA A 233 9.17 -3.05 6.32
N LYS A 234 9.34 -4.05 7.20
CA LYS A 234 9.14 -3.89 8.63
C LYS A 234 10.00 -2.77 9.22
N ARG A 235 11.29 -2.72 8.87
CA ARG A 235 12.20 -1.68 9.35
C ARG A 235 11.79 -0.29 8.87
N VAL A 236 11.41 -0.16 7.60
CA VAL A 236 11.11 1.14 7.00
C VAL A 236 9.75 1.69 7.45
N PHE A 237 8.72 0.83 7.51
CA PHE A 237 7.37 1.26 7.91
C PHE A 237 7.14 1.26 9.43
N SER A 238 8.20 1.00 10.22
CA SER A 238 8.22 1.25 11.65
C SER A 238 8.90 2.61 11.91
N PRO A 239 8.22 3.57 12.55
CA PRO A 239 8.80 4.87 12.88
C PRO A 239 10.09 4.75 13.68
N ASP A 240 11.03 5.67 13.48
CA ASP A 240 12.27 5.73 14.27
C ASP A 240 11.96 6.02 15.74
N PRO A 241 12.52 5.26 16.71
CA PRO A 241 12.24 5.48 18.13
C PRO A 241 12.59 6.88 18.65
N ALA A 242 13.63 7.52 18.13
CA ALA A 242 13.99 8.87 18.53
C ALA A 242 12.96 9.89 18.01
N GLU A 243 12.44 9.70 16.80
CA GLU A 243 11.37 10.53 16.24
C GLU A 243 10.05 10.33 17.01
N VAL A 244 9.73 9.09 17.41
CA VAL A 244 8.56 8.80 18.25
C VAL A 244 8.70 9.49 19.62
N ALA A 245 9.89 9.42 20.24
CA ALA A 245 10.15 10.10 21.52
C ALA A 245 9.99 11.61 21.39
N PHE A 246 10.49 12.21 20.31
CA PHE A 246 10.32 13.65 20.05
C PHE A 246 8.84 14.01 19.80
N ALA A 247 8.13 13.21 19.00
CA ALA A 247 6.70 13.40 18.75
C ALA A 247 5.87 13.34 20.04
N ARG A 248 6.19 12.42 20.96
CA ARG A 248 5.54 12.37 22.29
C ARG A 248 5.76 13.65 23.11
N ARG A 249 6.96 14.20 23.08
CA ARG A 249 7.26 15.49 23.75
C ARG A 249 6.42 16.64 23.19
N ILE A 250 6.16 16.65 21.86
CA ILE A 250 5.26 17.65 21.25
C ILE A 250 3.83 17.48 21.81
N LEU A 251 3.30 16.24 21.84
CA LEU A 251 1.97 15.99 22.38
C LEU A 251 1.84 16.33 23.88
N GLU A 252 2.90 16.10 24.66
CA GLU A 252 2.96 16.46 26.09
C GLU A 252 3.00 17.97 26.30
N ALA A 253 3.75 18.70 25.47
CA ALA A 253 3.86 20.15 25.55
C ALA A 253 2.59 20.88 25.08
N MET A 254 1.79 20.25 24.24
CA MET A 254 0.56 20.79 23.65
C MET A 254 -0.58 19.76 23.75
N PRO A 255 -1.14 19.51 24.95
CA PRO A 255 -2.07 18.38 25.17
C PRO A 255 -3.33 18.39 24.30
N ASP A 256 -3.82 19.58 23.95
CA ASP A 256 -5.00 19.80 23.10
C ASP A 256 -4.65 20.24 21.66
N GLY A 257 -3.36 20.33 21.35
CA GLY A 257 -2.86 20.80 20.04
C GLY A 257 -2.98 22.31 19.82
N SER A 258 -3.43 23.06 20.81
CA SER A 258 -3.59 24.51 20.67
C SER A 258 -2.33 25.29 21.09
N GLY A 259 -2.16 26.47 20.49
CA GLY A 259 -1.06 27.37 20.83
C GLY A 259 0.26 27.05 20.12
N VAL A 260 1.36 27.46 20.75
CA VAL A 260 2.73 27.30 20.25
C VAL A 260 3.63 26.88 21.40
N ALA A 261 4.50 25.90 21.17
CA ALA A 261 5.54 25.50 22.11
C ALA A 261 6.94 25.54 21.45
N MET A 262 7.97 25.82 22.26
CA MET A 262 9.35 25.75 21.79
C MET A 262 10.00 24.48 22.33
N LEU A 263 10.42 23.55 21.45
CA LEU A 263 11.13 22.33 21.81
C LEU A 263 12.45 22.25 21.03
N ASP A 264 13.55 22.11 21.73
CA ASP A 264 14.91 22.03 21.17
C ASP A 264 15.22 23.15 20.15
N GLY A 265 14.76 24.37 20.45
CA GLY A 265 14.94 25.54 19.58
C GLY A 265 14.05 25.59 18.34
N LYS A 266 13.11 24.65 18.18
CA LYS A 266 12.15 24.60 17.08
C LYS A 266 10.74 24.93 17.57
N MET A 267 10.04 25.76 16.81
CA MET A 267 8.63 26.07 17.05
C MET A 267 7.76 24.86 16.69
N GLN A 268 6.83 24.54 17.59
CA GLN A 268 5.79 23.55 17.41
C GLN A 268 4.43 24.26 17.44
N ASP A 269 3.53 23.85 16.57
CA ASP A 269 2.18 24.40 16.42
C ASP A 269 1.15 23.28 16.13
N ASP A 270 -0.07 23.62 15.80
CA ASP A 270 -1.13 22.68 15.46
C ASP A 270 -0.72 21.73 14.31
N ALA A 271 0.00 22.21 13.29
CA ALA A 271 0.43 21.36 12.17
C ALA A 271 1.46 20.31 12.62
N THR A 272 2.46 20.71 13.39
CA THR A 272 3.47 19.79 13.93
C THR A 272 2.88 18.84 14.98
N TRP A 273 1.89 19.30 15.75
CA TRP A 273 1.15 18.45 16.68
C TRP A 273 0.38 17.33 15.94
N LYS A 274 -0.31 17.65 14.83
CA LYS A 274 -1.01 16.65 13.99
C LYS A 274 -0.04 15.63 13.40
N GLN A 275 1.14 16.05 12.93
CA GLN A 275 2.19 15.15 12.46
C GLN A 275 2.71 14.26 13.59
N ALA A 276 2.98 14.81 14.76
CA ALA A 276 3.39 14.06 15.94
C ALA A 276 2.35 13.02 16.35
N LYS A 277 1.06 13.36 16.28
CA LYS A 277 -0.03 12.43 16.56
C LYS A 277 -0.04 11.25 15.60
N VAL A 278 0.10 11.47 14.30
CA VAL A 278 0.19 10.40 13.29
C VAL A 278 1.35 9.44 13.61
N MET A 279 2.52 9.99 13.93
CA MET A 279 3.72 9.21 14.28
C MET A 279 3.50 8.34 15.52
N VAL A 280 2.97 8.92 16.60
CA VAL A 280 2.72 8.22 17.87
C VAL A 280 1.62 7.18 17.72
N ASP A 281 0.56 7.48 16.98
CA ASP A 281 -0.52 6.52 16.74
C ASP A 281 -0.04 5.31 15.91
N ALA A 282 0.82 5.53 14.91
CA ALA A 282 1.48 4.44 14.18
C ALA A 282 2.37 3.60 15.09
N ALA A 283 3.19 4.24 15.93
CA ALA A 283 4.04 3.55 16.90
C ALA A 283 3.23 2.69 17.88
N ARG A 284 2.09 3.18 18.38
CA ARG A 284 1.18 2.43 19.26
C ARG A 284 0.59 1.20 18.58
N GLN A 285 0.16 1.32 17.33
CA GLN A 285 -0.37 0.19 16.56
C GLN A 285 0.68 -0.92 16.37
N ILE A 286 1.92 -0.53 16.10
CA ILE A 286 3.04 -1.47 15.94
C ILE A 286 3.39 -2.10 17.29
N ALA A 287 3.53 -1.30 18.35
CA ALA A 287 3.84 -1.75 19.71
C ALA A 287 2.85 -2.80 20.23
N ALA A 288 1.59 -2.72 19.85
CA ALA A 288 0.57 -3.71 20.22
C ALA A 288 0.84 -5.12 19.66
N ARG A 289 1.72 -5.25 18.66
CA ARG A 289 2.04 -6.52 17.98
C ARG A 289 3.51 -6.89 18.04
N ASP A 290 4.38 -5.96 18.40
CA ASP A 290 5.85 -6.14 18.44
C ASP A 290 6.40 -5.65 19.79
N PRO A 291 6.64 -6.57 20.74
CA PRO A 291 7.12 -6.23 22.07
C PRO A 291 8.50 -5.53 22.09
N ASP A 292 9.38 -5.84 21.13
CA ASP A 292 10.69 -5.20 21.03
C ASP A 292 10.56 -3.75 20.64
N LEU A 293 9.69 -3.45 19.67
CA LEU A 293 9.37 -2.09 19.27
C LEU A 293 8.57 -1.35 20.35
N ALA A 294 7.68 -2.03 21.09
CA ALA A 294 7.00 -1.44 22.25
C ALA A 294 8.02 -0.92 23.27
N ALA A 295 9.00 -1.75 23.62
CA ALA A 295 10.08 -1.36 24.53
C ALA A 295 10.92 -0.18 23.96
N ALA A 296 11.24 -0.22 22.66
CA ALA A 296 12.01 0.83 22.00
C ALA A 296 11.26 2.19 21.95
N TYR A 297 9.94 2.16 21.80
CA TYR A 297 9.10 3.37 21.83
C TYR A 297 8.75 3.84 23.26
N GLY A 298 9.03 3.06 24.27
CA GLY A 298 8.62 3.33 25.64
C GLY A 298 7.09 3.31 25.82
N LEU A 299 6.42 2.39 25.15
CA LEU A 299 4.95 2.23 25.10
C LEU A 299 4.53 0.91 25.77
#